data_e4ebdddd6e42e7b2842f646ab5cbd48d
#
_entry.id   e4ebdddd6e42e7b2842f646ab5cbd48d
#
_cell.length_a   1.000
_cell.length_b   1.000
_cell.length_c   1.000
_cell.angle_alpha   90.00
_cell.angle_beta   90.00
_cell.angle_gamma   90.00
#
_symmetry.space_group_name_H-M   'P 1'
#
loop_
_entity.id
_entity.type
_entity.pdbx_description
1 polymer ?
#
loop_
_entity_poly.entity_id
_entity_poly.type
_entity_poly.pdbx_seq_one_letter_code
_entity_poly.pdbx_strand_id
1 'polypeptide(L)'
;MNLTIRSVDVSFIHQIWSTVKPYIEDALNKGHDFPDWAYCYNIDHVQQYVTSGQWLLLVAIDEENQIHGACTVSFINYPLHRVAFVTCIGGKLISNQATFEQLKQLLKSHGATKIQGSGREAIVRLWKRYNFEPRNTLVEVLI
;
A
#
# COMPACT_ATOMS: atom_id res chain seq x y z
N MET A 1 20.26 -6.99 -4.37
CA MET A 1 19.82 -5.57 -4.36
C MET A 1 19.15 -5.28 -3.03
N ASN A 2 19.68 -4.32 -2.30
CA ASN A 2 19.11 -3.90 -1.02
C ASN A 2 18.11 -2.78 -1.25
N LEU A 3 16.89 -2.99 -0.76
CA LEU A 3 15.83 -2.00 -0.86
C LEU A 3 15.57 -1.35 0.50
N THR A 4 15.30 -0.05 0.47
CA THR A 4 14.91 0.73 1.65
C THR A 4 13.51 1.27 1.42
N ILE A 5 12.64 1.11 2.41
CA ILE A 5 11.28 1.66 2.38
C ILE A 5 11.32 3.08 2.92
N ARG A 6 10.76 4.01 2.15
CA ARG A 6 10.70 5.42 2.56
C ARG A 6 9.32 6.00 2.33
N SER A 7 8.90 6.89 3.23
CA SER A 7 7.73 7.73 2.99
C SER A 7 8.13 8.89 2.10
N VAL A 8 7.21 9.32 1.24
CA VAL A 8 7.43 10.44 0.33
C VAL A 8 6.71 11.66 0.88
N ASP A 9 7.46 12.76 1.06
CA ASP A 9 6.85 14.02 1.46
C ASP A 9 5.88 14.49 0.37
N VAL A 10 4.74 15.01 0.80
CA VAL A 10 3.66 15.46 -0.10
C VAL A 10 4.19 16.43 -1.16
N SER A 11 5.12 17.31 -0.79
CA SER A 11 5.68 18.30 -1.71
C SER A 11 6.51 17.70 -2.85
N PHE A 12 6.94 16.45 -2.74
CA PHE A 12 7.74 15.78 -3.76
C PHE A 12 6.96 14.78 -4.61
N ILE A 13 5.71 14.48 -4.27
CA ILE A 13 4.96 13.39 -4.92
C ILE A 13 4.82 13.63 -6.42
N HIS A 14 4.47 14.86 -6.84
CA HIS A 14 4.27 15.13 -8.25
C HIS A 14 5.55 14.98 -9.08
N GLN A 15 6.73 15.13 -8.47
CA GLN A 15 8.01 14.93 -9.16
C GLN A 15 8.29 13.48 -9.49
N ILE A 16 7.79 12.55 -8.67
CA ILE A 16 8.05 11.12 -8.83
C ILE A 16 6.81 10.35 -9.30
N TRP A 17 5.67 11.03 -9.46
CA TRP A 17 4.40 10.35 -9.75
C TRP A 17 4.46 9.52 -11.03
N SER A 18 5.10 10.03 -12.10
CA SER A 18 5.22 9.28 -13.35
C SER A 18 5.97 7.96 -13.18
N THR A 19 6.90 7.90 -12.23
CA THR A 19 7.65 6.66 -11.92
C THR A 19 6.83 5.73 -11.03
N VAL A 20 6.06 6.27 -10.10
CA VAL A 20 5.25 5.50 -9.14
C VAL A 20 3.98 4.96 -9.78
N LYS A 21 3.36 5.76 -10.66
CA LYS A 21 2.06 5.46 -11.27
C LYS A 21 1.93 4.04 -11.84
N PRO A 22 2.91 3.52 -12.61
CA PRO A 22 2.79 2.16 -13.17
C PRO A 22 2.64 1.08 -12.09
N TYR A 23 3.31 1.22 -10.96
CA TYR A 23 3.21 0.24 -9.88
C TYR A 23 1.81 0.25 -9.26
N ILE A 24 1.24 1.43 -9.07
CA ILE A 24 -0.10 1.57 -8.48
C ILE A 24 -1.17 1.11 -9.48
N GLU A 25 -1.03 1.48 -10.76
CA GLU A 25 -1.96 1.03 -11.81
C GLU A 25 -1.96 -0.49 -11.93
N ASP A 26 -0.77 -1.11 -11.88
CA ASP A 26 -0.66 -2.57 -11.93
C ASP A 26 -1.40 -3.22 -10.75
N ALA A 27 -1.26 -2.65 -9.55
CA ALA A 27 -1.96 -3.12 -8.38
C ALA A 27 -3.49 -2.99 -8.53
N LEU A 28 -3.97 -1.88 -9.06
CA LEU A 28 -5.40 -1.66 -9.33
C LEU A 28 -5.92 -2.64 -10.37
N ASN A 29 -5.15 -2.86 -11.44
CA ASN A 29 -5.55 -3.75 -12.53
C ASN A 29 -5.61 -5.22 -12.10
N LYS A 30 -4.75 -5.65 -11.19
CA LYS A 30 -4.78 -7.01 -10.64
C LYS A 30 -6.00 -7.31 -9.78
N GLY A 31 -6.76 -6.28 -9.40
CA GLY A 31 -8.04 -6.45 -8.72
C GLY A 31 -9.16 -6.96 -9.60
N HIS A 32 -8.91 -7.19 -10.91
CA HIS A 32 -9.95 -7.58 -11.87
C HIS A 32 -10.58 -8.97 -11.63
N ASP A 33 -9.97 -9.80 -10.78
CA ASP A 33 -10.61 -11.06 -10.37
C ASP A 33 -11.90 -10.78 -9.57
N PHE A 34 -12.09 -9.54 -9.11
CA PHE A 34 -13.28 -9.05 -8.44
C PHE A 34 -13.69 -7.75 -9.11
N PRO A 35 -14.42 -7.81 -10.24
CA PRO A 35 -14.67 -6.64 -11.08
C PRO A 35 -15.29 -5.44 -10.37
N ASP A 36 -16.15 -5.65 -9.38
CA ASP A 36 -16.78 -4.55 -8.64
C ASP A 36 -15.83 -3.93 -7.60
N TRP A 37 -14.80 -4.66 -7.20
CA TRP A 37 -13.83 -4.22 -6.23
C TRP A 37 -12.93 -3.09 -6.75
N ALA A 38 -12.57 -3.16 -8.03
CA ALA A 38 -11.63 -2.24 -8.66
C ALA A 38 -12.21 -0.84 -8.93
N TYR A 39 -13.51 -0.64 -8.68
CA TYR A 39 -14.19 0.59 -9.12
C TYR A 39 -14.54 1.56 -7.99
N CYS A 40 -14.05 1.34 -6.76
CA CYS A 40 -14.23 2.31 -5.69
C CYS A 40 -13.40 3.56 -5.92
N TYR A 41 -12.25 3.44 -6.56
CA TYR A 41 -11.39 4.55 -6.96
C TYR A 41 -10.48 4.13 -8.12
N ASN A 42 -10.08 5.11 -8.93
CA ASN A 42 -9.15 4.91 -10.03
C ASN A 42 -7.79 5.56 -9.70
N ILE A 43 -6.85 5.49 -10.65
CA ILE A 43 -5.49 6.01 -10.45
C ILE A 43 -5.46 7.51 -10.20
N ASP A 44 -6.37 8.27 -10.80
CA ASP A 44 -6.43 9.72 -10.61
C ASP A 44 -6.92 10.05 -9.19
N HIS A 45 -7.85 9.28 -8.65
CA HIS A 45 -8.27 9.40 -7.27
C HIS A 45 -7.13 9.09 -6.30
N VAL A 46 -6.36 8.04 -6.58
CA VAL A 46 -5.19 7.69 -5.76
C VAL A 46 -4.19 8.85 -5.75
N GLN A 47 -3.92 9.44 -6.91
CA GLN A 47 -3.04 10.61 -6.99
C GLN A 47 -3.54 11.75 -6.10
N GLN A 48 -4.83 12.05 -6.14
CA GLN A 48 -5.43 13.09 -5.29
C GLN A 48 -5.28 12.77 -3.80
N TYR A 49 -5.51 11.51 -3.40
CA TYR A 49 -5.39 11.12 -2.01
C TYR A 49 -3.96 11.26 -1.48
N VAL A 50 -2.96 10.91 -2.27
CA VAL A 50 -1.57 11.01 -1.80
C VAL A 50 -1.05 12.45 -1.89
N THR A 51 -1.43 13.22 -2.90
CA THR A 51 -0.99 14.62 -3.03
C THR A 51 -1.66 15.53 -2.02
N SER A 52 -2.86 15.19 -1.55
CA SER A 52 -3.55 15.92 -0.48
C SER A 52 -3.09 15.54 0.92
N GLY A 53 -2.30 14.47 1.04
CA GLY A 53 -1.86 13.97 2.34
C GLY A 53 -2.86 13.09 3.06
N GLN A 54 -4.01 12.77 2.44
CA GLN A 54 -5.00 11.87 3.05
C GLN A 54 -4.47 10.44 3.13
N TRP A 55 -3.74 10.00 2.11
CA TRP A 55 -3.05 8.71 2.10
C TRP A 55 -1.55 8.94 2.11
N LEU A 56 -0.84 8.07 2.80
CA LEU A 56 0.62 8.07 2.82
C LEU A 56 1.13 7.31 1.60
N LEU A 57 2.13 7.87 0.92
CA LEU A 57 2.82 7.19 -0.17
C LEU A 57 4.17 6.69 0.32
N LEU A 58 4.42 5.41 0.09
CA LEU A 58 5.68 4.74 0.40
C LEU A 58 6.30 4.22 -0.89
N VAL A 59 7.63 4.26 -0.95
CA VAL A 59 8.38 3.70 -2.08
C VAL A 59 9.49 2.81 -1.55
N ALA A 60 9.88 1.81 -2.36
CA ALA A 60 11.07 1.01 -2.12
C ALA A 60 12.15 1.48 -3.09
N ILE A 61 13.28 1.91 -2.56
CA ILE A 61 14.39 2.43 -3.36
C ILE A 61 15.65 1.60 -3.15
N ASP A 62 16.48 1.54 -4.18
CA ASP A 62 17.80 0.91 -4.09
C ASP A 62 18.88 1.91 -3.67
N GLU A 63 20.13 1.50 -3.68
CA GLU A 63 21.27 2.32 -3.27
C GLU A 63 21.49 3.53 -4.18
N GLU A 64 20.94 3.49 -5.39
CA GLU A 64 21.02 4.60 -6.37
C GLU A 64 19.75 5.44 -6.39
N ASN A 65 18.87 5.27 -5.38
CA ASN A 65 17.58 5.95 -5.24
C ASN A 65 16.59 5.66 -6.39
N GLN A 66 16.75 4.53 -7.07
CA GLN A 66 15.78 4.09 -8.07
C GLN A 66 14.60 3.41 -7.39
N ILE A 67 13.39 3.71 -7.86
CA ILE A 67 12.15 3.19 -7.28
C ILE A 67 11.85 1.83 -7.91
N HIS A 68 11.61 0.82 -7.05
CA HIS A 68 11.27 -0.55 -7.46
C HIS A 68 9.87 -0.97 -7.09
N GLY A 69 9.18 -0.21 -6.27
CA GLY A 69 7.83 -0.49 -5.86
C GLY A 69 7.23 0.67 -5.11
N ALA A 70 5.91 0.62 -4.95
CA ALA A 70 5.17 1.67 -4.27
C ALA A 70 3.98 1.09 -3.50
N CYS A 71 3.56 1.82 -2.49
CA CYS A 71 2.45 1.44 -1.63
C CYS A 71 1.74 2.70 -1.17
N THR A 72 0.41 2.64 -1.10
CA THR A 72 -0.39 3.70 -0.51
C THR A 72 -1.10 3.17 0.72
N VAL A 73 -1.19 3.99 1.75
CA VAL A 73 -1.73 3.60 3.05
C VAL A 73 -2.73 4.65 3.53
N SER A 74 -3.89 4.17 3.96
CA SER A 74 -4.90 4.98 4.64
C SER A 74 -4.89 4.64 6.13
N PHE A 75 -4.95 5.64 7.01
CA PHE A 75 -5.01 5.40 8.44
C PHE A 75 -6.47 5.50 8.92
N ILE A 76 -6.90 4.48 9.64
CA ILE A 76 -8.25 4.40 10.20
C ILE A 76 -8.14 4.36 11.71
N ASN A 77 -8.75 5.33 12.38
CA ASN A 77 -8.69 5.42 13.84
C ASN A 77 -9.92 4.77 14.46
N TYR A 78 -9.70 3.60 15.06
CA TYR A 78 -10.71 2.94 15.89
C TYR A 78 -10.41 3.23 17.38
N PRO A 79 -11.37 3.05 18.28
CA PRO A 79 -11.12 3.31 19.71
C PRO A 79 -9.94 2.53 20.29
N LEU A 80 -9.71 1.29 19.85
CA LEU A 80 -8.65 0.43 20.40
C LEU A 80 -7.42 0.33 19.51
N HIS A 81 -7.51 0.74 18.25
CA HIS A 81 -6.42 0.59 17.28
C HIS A 81 -6.41 1.72 16.26
N ARG A 82 -5.21 2.15 15.90
CA ARG A 82 -5.00 2.93 14.68
C ARG A 82 -4.51 1.96 13.61
N VAL A 83 -5.30 1.76 12.57
CA VAL A 83 -5.03 0.80 11.52
C VAL A 83 -4.37 1.50 10.34
N ALA A 84 -3.21 0.99 9.92
CA ALA A 84 -2.62 1.33 8.63
C ALA A 84 -3.20 0.36 7.61
N PHE A 85 -4.13 0.84 6.79
CA PHE A 85 -4.77 0.02 5.76
C PHE A 85 -4.05 0.23 4.45
N VAL A 86 -3.46 -0.85 3.92
CA VAL A 86 -2.75 -0.82 2.63
C VAL A 86 -3.79 -0.79 1.53
N THR A 87 -3.90 0.35 0.85
CA THR A 87 -4.90 0.56 -0.19
C THR A 87 -4.41 0.08 -1.56
N CYS A 88 -3.14 0.28 -1.86
CA CYS A 88 -2.49 -0.23 -3.07
C CYS A 88 -1.06 -0.64 -2.73
N ILE A 89 -0.59 -1.71 -3.34
CA ILE A 89 0.80 -2.15 -3.23
C ILE A 89 1.21 -2.81 -4.54
N GLY A 90 2.33 -2.37 -5.11
CA GLY A 90 2.80 -2.88 -6.40
C GLY A 90 4.32 -2.89 -6.48
N GLY A 91 4.82 -3.66 -7.44
CA GLY A 91 6.24 -3.83 -7.62
C GLY A 91 6.91 -4.57 -6.47
N LYS A 92 8.17 -4.26 -6.24
CA LYS A 92 8.97 -4.90 -5.18
C LYS A 92 9.01 -4.04 -3.93
N LEU A 93 7.86 -3.73 -3.34
CA LEU A 93 7.85 -2.99 -2.08
C LEU A 93 8.27 -3.90 -0.93
N ILE A 94 7.64 -5.06 -0.80
CA ILE A 94 8.02 -6.05 0.21
C ILE A 94 8.62 -7.25 -0.52
N SER A 95 9.93 -7.40 -0.41
CA SER A 95 10.66 -8.47 -1.10
C SER A 95 11.22 -9.52 -0.14
N ASN A 96 11.34 -9.19 1.14
CA ASN A 96 11.88 -10.10 2.16
C ASN A 96 11.47 -9.63 3.55
N GLN A 97 11.88 -10.39 4.58
CA GLN A 97 11.58 -10.04 5.97
C GLN A 97 12.15 -8.68 6.38
N ALA A 98 13.32 -8.32 5.86
CA ALA A 98 13.95 -7.04 6.20
C ALA A 98 13.13 -5.85 5.71
N THR A 99 12.61 -5.90 4.48
CA THR A 99 11.76 -4.82 3.96
C THR A 99 10.42 -4.78 4.69
N PHE A 100 9.87 -5.93 5.06
CA PHE A 100 8.64 -5.96 5.85
C PHE A 100 8.85 -5.33 7.23
N GLU A 101 9.96 -5.60 7.90
CA GLU A 101 10.26 -4.97 9.19
C GLU A 101 10.42 -3.45 9.05
N GLN A 102 11.02 -2.98 7.96
CA GLN A 102 11.10 -1.54 7.68
C GLN A 102 9.69 -0.93 7.53
N LEU A 103 8.80 -1.61 6.80
CA LEU A 103 7.42 -1.16 6.64
C LEU A 103 6.72 -1.07 8.00
N LYS A 104 6.84 -2.10 8.82
CA LYS A 104 6.26 -2.10 10.17
C LYS A 104 6.75 -0.93 11.01
N GLN A 105 8.06 -0.73 11.05
CA GLN A 105 8.63 0.36 11.86
C GLN A 105 8.19 1.73 11.35
N LEU A 106 8.13 1.91 10.05
CA LEU A 106 7.70 3.17 9.47
C LEU A 106 6.23 3.47 9.80
N LEU A 107 5.35 2.49 9.64
CA LEU A 107 3.93 2.66 9.97
C LEU A 107 3.71 2.83 11.47
N LYS A 108 4.49 2.13 12.29
CA LYS A 108 4.48 2.31 13.74
C LYS A 108 4.89 3.73 14.12
N SER A 109 5.84 4.32 13.41
CA SER A 109 6.25 5.71 13.65
C SER A 109 5.14 6.72 13.35
N HIS A 110 4.15 6.33 12.54
CA HIS A 110 2.95 7.11 12.29
C HIS A 110 1.81 6.78 13.27
N GLY A 111 2.09 6.03 14.32
CA GLY A 111 1.13 5.69 15.37
C GLY A 111 0.28 4.47 15.08
N ALA A 112 0.52 3.75 14.00
CA ALA A 112 -0.25 2.54 13.68
C ALA A 112 0.02 1.43 14.69
N THR A 113 -1.04 0.70 15.04
CA THR A 113 -0.98 -0.46 15.94
C THR A 113 -1.36 -1.75 15.22
N LYS A 114 -1.90 -1.64 14.01
CA LYS A 114 -2.20 -2.77 13.12
C LYS A 114 -1.92 -2.37 11.69
N ILE A 115 -1.55 -3.37 10.89
CA ILE A 115 -1.52 -3.25 9.43
C ILE A 115 -2.59 -4.18 8.89
N GLN A 116 -3.47 -3.66 8.05
CA GLN A 116 -4.50 -4.43 7.38
C GLN A 116 -4.45 -4.18 5.89
N GLY A 117 -4.98 -5.12 5.14
CA GLY A 117 -5.16 -4.98 3.71
C GLY A 117 -6.19 -5.99 3.25
N SER A 118 -6.73 -5.77 2.08
CA SER A 118 -7.60 -6.75 1.44
C SER A 118 -7.02 -7.07 0.07
N GLY A 119 -7.22 -8.29 -0.37
CA GLY A 119 -6.66 -8.73 -1.63
C GLY A 119 -7.19 -10.09 -2.03
N ARG A 120 -6.87 -10.46 -3.26
CA ARG A 120 -7.18 -11.78 -3.77
C ARG A 120 -6.38 -12.85 -3.02
N GLU A 121 -6.81 -14.08 -3.16
CA GLU A 121 -6.25 -15.22 -2.43
C GLU A 121 -4.73 -15.36 -2.57
N ALA A 122 -4.19 -15.11 -3.76
CA ALA A 122 -2.75 -15.20 -3.99
C ALA A 122 -1.97 -14.18 -3.15
N ILE A 123 -2.49 -12.95 -3.02
CA ILE A 123 -1.90 -11.90 -2.21
C ILE A 123 -2.00 -12.24 -0.72
N VAL A 124 -3.15 -12.77 -0.30
CA VAL A 124 -3.34 -13.20 1.09
C VAL A 124 -2.32 -14.29 1.46
N ARG A 125 -2.09 -15.26 0.57
CA ARG A 125 -1.08 -16.31 0.79
C ARG A 125 0.32 -15.73 0.91
N LEU A 126 0.65 -14.72 0.10
CA LEU A 126 1.95 -14.05 0.18
C LEU A 126 2.13 -13.38 1.54
N TRP A 127 1.10 -12.66 2.00
CA TRP A 127 1.17 -11.92 3.26
C TRP A 127 1.21 -12.83 4.49
N LYS A 128 0.69 -14.04 4.40
CA LYS A 128 0.81 -15.03 5.49
C LYS A 128 2.27 -15.32 5.85
N ARG A 129 3.21 -15.15 4.91
CA ARG A 129 4.64 -15.29 5.18
C ARG A 129 5.16 -14.28 6.20
N TYR A 130 4.43 -13.17 6.36
CA TYR A 130 4.78 -12.09 7.30
C TYR A 130 3.83 -12.07 8.49
N ASN A 131 3.22 -13.21 8.79
CA ASN A 131 2.31 -13.40 9.94
C ASN A 131 0.99 -12.64 9.83
N PHE A 132 0.57 -12.25 8.63
CA PHE A 132 -0.77 -11.76 8.44
C PHE A 132 -1.76 -12.93 8.56
N GLU A 133 -2.90 -12.65 9.19
CA GLU A 133 -3.97 -13.64 9.38
C GLU A 133 -5.26 -13.11 8.74
N PRO A 134 -5.98 -13.92 7.94
CA PRO A 134 -7.30 -13.54 7.45
C PRO A 134 -8.27 -13.38 8.63
N ARG A 135 -9.02 -12.27 8.65
CA ARG A 135 -9.95 -11.99 9.75
C ARG A 135 -11.40 -12.08 9.34
N ASN A 136 -11.76 -11.38 8.27
CA ASN A 136 -13.15 -11.26 7.85
C ASN A 136 -13.27 -11.39 6.35
N THR A 137 -14.46 -11.73 5.89
CA THR A 137 -14.81 -11.70 4.48
C THR A 137 -15.64 -10.44 4.23
N LEU A 138 -15.18 -9.62 3.28
CA LEU A 138 -15.93 -8.47 2.81
C LEU A 138 -17.02 -8.95 1.87
N VAL A 139 -18.26 -8.47 2.07
CA VAL A 139 -19.37 -8.73 1.16
C VAL A 139 -19.92 -7.39 0.66
N GLU A 140 -20.46 -7.39 -0.56
CA GLU A 140 -20.83 -6.14 -1.21
C GLU A 140 -22.11 -6.32 -2.03
N VAL A 141 -22.95 -5.27 -2.06
CA VAL A 141 -24.07 -5.15 -2.97
C VAL A 141 -24.17 -3.70 -3.42
N LEU A 142 -24.41 -3.47 -4.70
CA LEU A 142 -24.70 -2.13 -5.21
C LEU A 142 -26.15 -1.76 -4.89
N ILE A 143 -26.37 -0.49 -4.54
CA ILE A 143 -27.70 0.03 -4.22
C ILE A 143 -28.14 1.07 -5.24
#